data_ca8633212b3e01d9e30b4db3cee95237
#
_entry.id   ca8633212b3e01d9e30b4db3cee95237
#
_cell.length_a   1.000
_cell.length_b   1.000
_cell.length_c   1.000
_cell.angle_alpha   90.00
_cell.angle_beta   90.00
_cell.angle_gamma   90.00
#
_symmetry.space_group_name_H-M   'P 1'
#
loop_
_entity.id
_entity.type
_entity.pdbx_description
1 polymer ?
#
loop_
_entity_poly.entity_id
_entity_poly.type
_entity_poly.pdbx_seq_one_letter_code
_entity_poly.pdbx_strand_id
1 'polypeptide(L)'
;MEISGRLINSTPDDNSILYWSNVSTHVDENYQIIFPQNTEFGTFHCKEYFCHWPITTEAFRGVEEYKHGLDASWWKNHPVSNSIFAHNLKEDFIAGYDHGKNAGTMLAGNHHISKGGKFWTWGPNSEWDTKILTENAGHYIELMTGAYSDNQPDYSWLKTNELKTFTQYYYGIRDIGGGKK
;
A
#
# COMPACT_ATOMS: atom_id res chain seq x y z
N MET A 1 -13.19 7.11 -9.45
CA MET A 1 -13.73 5.76 -9.73
C MET A 1 -14.22 5.17 -8.42
N GLU A 2 -15.38 4.57 -8.41
CA GLU A 2 -15.91 3.82 -7.27
C GLU A 2 -15.91 2.32 -7.60
N ILE A 3 -15.49 1.51 -6.64
CA ILE A 3 -15.53 0.06 -6.71
C ILE A 3 -16.35 -0.44 -5.52
N SER A 4 -17.49 -1.07 -5.80
CA SER A 4 -18.31 -1.74 -4.80
C SER A 4 -18.26 -3.25 -5.03
N GLY A 5 -17.94 -3.99 -3.98
CA GLY A 5 -17.79 -5.44 -4.02
C GLY A 5 -18.74 -6.17 -3.09
N ARG A 6 -19.04 -7.39 -3.45
CA ARG A 6 -19.79 -8.36 -2.64
C ARG A 6 -19.00 -9.66 -2.58
N LEU A 7 -18.70 -10.11 -1.39
CA LEU A 7 -18.05 -11.39 -1.12
C LEU A 7 -19.10 -12.32 -0.55
N ILE A 8 -19.42 -13.39 -1.27
CA ILE A 8 -20.52 -14.31 -0.92
C ILE A 8 -19.95 -15.71 -0.76
N ASN A 9 -20.17 -16.29 0.39
CA ASN A 9 -19.90 -17.71 0.60
C ASN A 9 -21.21 -18.50 0.46
N SER A 10 -21.39 -19.17 -0.66
CA SER A 10 -22.56 -20.03 -0.91
C SER A 10 -22.32 -21.52 -0.62
N THR A 11 -21.23 -21.84 0.07
CA THR A 11 -20.87 -23.22 0.41
C THR A 11 -21.33 -23.57 1.85
N PRO A 12 -21.40 -24.85 2.20
CA PRO A 12 -21.75 -25.28 3.56
C PRO A 12 -20.63 -25.05 4.60
N ASP A 13 -19.42 -24.71 4.13
CA ASP A 13 -18.24 -24.56 4.98
C ASP A 13 -17.77 -23.11 5.04
N ASP A 14 -17.08 -22.76 6.14
CA ASP A 14 -16.41 -21.45 6.25
C ASP A 14 -15.22 -21.40 5.30
N ASN A 15 -15.12 -20.28 4.54
CA ASN A 15 -14.03 -20.07 3.58
C ASN A 15 -13.16 -18.86 3.93
N SER A 16 -11.86 -19.02 3.76
CA SER A 16 -10.93 -17.92 3.89
C SER A 16 -11.00 -16.96 2.68
N ILE A 17 -10.80 -15.69 2.94
CA ILE A 17 -10.70 -14.65 1.92
C ILE A 17 -9.47 -13.79 2.14
N LEU A 18 -8.90 -13.34 1.03
CA LEU A 18 -7.87 -12.31 1.00
C LEU A 18 -8.16 -11.43 -0.21
N TYR A 19 -8.48 -10.17 0.03
CA TYR A 19 -8.81 -9.23 -1.04
C TYR A 19 -7.95 -7.96 -0.94
N TRP A 20 -7.34 -7.60 -2.05
CA TRP A 20 -6.62 -6.35 -2.26
C TRP A 20 -6.97 -5.78 -3.63
N SER A 21 -7.22 -4.49 -3.68
CA SER A 21 -7.35 -3.76 -4.94
C SER A 21 -6.17 -2.82 -5.11
N ASN A 22 -5.66 -2.73 -6.33
CA ASN A 22 -4.43 -2.03 -6.65
C ASN A 22 -4.69 -0.92 -7.66
N VAL A 23 -3.93 0.17 -7.52
CA VAL A 23 -3.71 1.13 -8.58
C VAL A 23 -2.21 1.28 -8.79
N SER A 24 -1.78 1.21 -10.05
CA SER A 24 -0.39 1.46 -10.43
C SER A 24 -0.23 2.89 -10.91
N THR A 25 0.81 3.55 -10.45
CA THR A 25 1.16 4.90 -10.89
C THR A 25 2.63 4.97 -11.25
N HIS A 26 2.98 5.81 -12.23
CA HIS A 26 4.38 6.12 -12.52
C HIS A 26 5.03 6.80 -11.32
N VAL A 27 6.31 6.51 -11.11
CA VAL A 27 7.10 7.10 -10.03
C VAL A 27 8.46 7.58 -10.54
N ASP A 28 8.96 8.60 -9.85
CA ASP A 28 10.32 9.08 -9.96
C ASP A 28 10.84 9.52 -8.58
N GLU A 29 12.01 10.14 -8.52
CA GLU A 29 12.65 10.58 -7.28
C GLU A 29 11.81 11.56 -6.44
N ASN A 30 10.79 12.18 -7.02
CA ASN A 30 9.91 13.15 -6.37
C ASN A 30 8.63 12.51 -5.79
N TYR A 31 8.49 11.20 -5.90
CA TYR A 31 7.28 10.51 -5.47
C TYR A 31 7.33 10.14 -3.99
N GLN A 32 6.28 10.50 -3.26
CA GLN A 32 6.09 10.19 -1.84
C GLN A 32 4.85 9.33 -1.62
N ILE A 33 5.02 8.28 -0.83
CA ILE A 33 3.93 7.43 -0.32
C ILE A 33 3.36 8.12 0.93
N ILE A 34 2.05 8.25 0.99
CA ILE A 34 1.35 8.93 2.08
C ILE A 34 0.42 7.93 2.77
N PHE A 35 0.78 7.53 3.98
CA PHE A 35 -0.13 6.90 4.91
C PHE A 35 -0.74 7.97 5.83
N PRO A 36 -1.87 7.69 6.49
CA PRO A 36 -2.44 8.58 7.49
C PRO A 36 -1.39 9.03 8.53
N GLN A 37 -1.49 10.28 8.94
CA GLN A 37 -0.49 10.93 9.79
C GLN A 37 -0.27 10.24 11.15
N ASN A 38 -1.26 9.49 11.62
CA ASN A 38 -1.21 8.68 12.84
C ASN A 38 -0.69 7.26 12.63
N THR A 39 -0.15 6.94 11.46
CA THR A 39 0.53 5.67 11.20
C THR A 39 1.94 5.74 11.79
N GLU A 40 2.18 5.00 12.85
CA GLU A 40 3.47 4.94 13.55
C GLU A 40 4.32 3.75 13.12
N PHE A 41 3.65 2.69 12.66
CA PHE A 41 4.29 1.43 12.31
C PHE A 41 3.77 0.89 10.98
N GLY A 42 4.68 0.21 10.30
CA GLY A 42 4.38 -0.65 9.17
C GLY A 42 4.86 -2.07 9.40
N THR A 43 4.43 -2.99 8.56
CA THR A 43 5.00 -4.33 8.49
C THR A 43 5.55 -4.58 7.09
N PHE A 44 6.72 -5.16 7.01
CA PHE A 44 7.26 -5.65 5.75
C PHE A 44 6.46 -6.84 5.23
N HIS A 45 6.64 -7.16 3.97
CA HIS A 45 5.94 -8.24 3.30
C HIS A 45 5.98 -9.55 4.11
N CYS A 46 4.85 -10.25 4.15
CA CYS A 46 4.66 -11.49 4.93
C CYS A 46 4.81 -11.35 6.45
N LYS A 47 4.69 -10.14 7.00
CA LYS A 47 4.87 -9.86 8.45
C LYS A 47 6.20 -10.35 9.02
N GLU A 48 7.24 -10.43 8.21
CA GLU A 48 8.56 -10.86 8.69
C GLU A 48 9.07 -9.95 9.80
N TYR A 49 8.85 -8.63 9.65
CA TYR A 49 9.29 -7.61 10.60
C TYR A 49 8.32 -6.45 10.66
N PHE A 50 8.23 -5.82 11.82
CA PHE A 50 7.67 -4.47 11.96
C PHE A 50 8.74 -3.43 11.67
N CYS A 51 8.33 -2.28 11.17
CA CYS A 51 9.19 -1.11 11.04
C CYS A 51 8.47 0.14 11.54
N HIS A 52 9.23 1.10 12.04
CA HIS A 52 8.70 2.43 12.27
C HIS A 52 8.35 3.09 10.94
N TRP A 53 7.36 3.97 10.95
CA TRP A 53 6.92 4.71 9.79
C TRP A 53 6.80 6.21 10.10
N PRO A 54 7.26 7.12 9.23
CA PRO A 54 7.93 6.85 7.93
C PRO A 54 9.43 6.57 8.06
N ILE A 55 10.04 6.86 9.20
CA ILE A 55 11.49 6.70 9.42
C ILE A 55 11.76 5.31 9.96
N THR A 56 12.35 4.47 9.14
CA THR A 56 12.68 3.09 9.52
C THR A 56 13.95 3.01 10.37
N THR A 57 13.95 2.12 11.34
CA THR A 57 15.10 1.86 12.21
C THR A 57 15.45 0.36 12.27
N GLU A 58 14.79 -0.44 11.45
CA GLU A 58 14.88 -1.90 11.42
C GLU A 58 15.37 -2.38 10.06
N ALA A 59 16.32 -3.31 10.06
CA ALA A 59 16.75 -3.97 8.82
C ALA A 59 15.65 -4.85 8.23
N PHE A 60 15.62 -4.93 6.92
CA PHE A 60 14.77 -5.87 6.19
C PHE A 60 15.61 -6.67 5.20
N ARG A 61 15.55 -8.00 5.31
CA ARG A 61 16.28 -8.93 4.43
C ARG A 61 17.76 -8.62 4.27
N GLY A 62 18.40 -8.17 5.37
CA GLY A 62 19.82 -7.82 5.37
C GLY A 62 20.15 -6.47 4.74
N VAL A 63 19.18 -5.68 4.37
CA VAL A 63 19.39 -4.32 3.86
C VAL A 63 19.59 -3.38 5.05
N GLU A 64 20.85 -2.99 5.27
CA GLU A 64 21.24 -2.19 6.43
C GLU A 64 20.76 -0.75 6.37
N GLU A 65 20.51 -0.22 5.17
CA GLU A 65 20.06 1.15 4.95
C GLU A 65 18.78 1.47 5.74
N TYR A 66 17.89 0.49 5.88
CA TYR A 66 16.68 0.66 6.68
C TYR A 66 16.94 0.86 8.18
N LYS A 67 18.08 0.42 8.71
CA LYS A 67 18.45 0.62 10.13
C LYS A 67 18.86 2.04 10.47
N HIS A 68 19.21 2.84 9.50
CA HIS A 68 19.91 4.11 9.72
C HIS A 68 18.99 5.34 9.62
N GLY A 69 17.70 5.17 9.87
CA GLY A 69 16.75 6.27 9.83
C GLY A 69 16.35 6.65 8.41
N LEU A 70 16.16 5.67 7.55
CA LEU A 70 15.69 5.89 6.18
C LEU A 70 14.23 6.33 6.18
N ASP A 71 13.93 7.43 5.48
CA ASP A 71 12.54 7.84 5.23
C ASP A 71 11.91 6.99 4.13
N ALA A 72 11.20 5.93 4.54
CA ALA A 72 10.56 4.97 3.64
C ALA A 72 9.29 5.53 2.97
N SER A 73 8.86 6.75 3.29
CA SER A 73 7.79 7.38 2.54
C SER A 73 8.23 7.83 1.14
N TRP A 74 9.52 8.03 0.91
CA TRP A 74 10.02 8.39 -0.42
C TRP A 74 10.35 7.15 -1.25
N TRP A 75 9.78 7.06 -2.44
CA TRP A 75 10.03 5.96 -3.37
C TRP A 75 11.51 5.72 -3.65
N LYS A 76 12.28 6.78 -3.87
CA LYS A 76 13.73 6.69 -4.14
C LYS A 76 14.56 6.02 -3.05
N ASN A 77 14.01 5.94 -1.84
CA ASN A 77 14.68 5.38 -0.67
C ASN A 77 14.49 3.87 -0.51
N HIS A 78 13.87 3.19 -1.48
CA HIS A 78 13.72 1.74 -1.46
C HIS A 78 14.83 1.06 -2.28
N PRO A 79 15.91 0.60 -1.66
CA PRO A 79 17.08 0.05 -2.39
C PRO A 79 16.79 -1.28 -3.07
N VAL A 80 15.76 -1.97 -2.63
CA VAL A 80 15.32 -3.27 -3.16
C VAL A 80 13.81 -3.32 -3.28
N SER A 81 13.31 -4.29 -4.05
CA SER A 81 11.86 -4.53 -4.14
C SER A 81 11.26 -4.81 -2.76
N ASN A 82 10.21 -4.11 -2.43
CA ASN A 82 9.59 -4.17 -1.12
C ASN A 82 8.12 -3.78 -1.12
N SER A 83 7.42 -4.24 -0.11
CA SER A 83 6.11 -3.71 0.27
C SER A 83 6.09 -3.41 1.76
N ILE A 84 5.51 -2.29 2.13
CA ILE A 84 5.21 -1.95 3.51
C ILE A 84 3.71 -1.80 3.66
N PHE A 85 3.17 -2.48 4.66
CA PHE A 85 1.77 -2.44 5.04
C PHE A 85 1.63 -1.47 6.21
N ALA A 86 0.80 -0.46 6.08
CA ALA A 86 0.43 0.39 7.19
C ALA A 86 -0.26 -0.44 8.27
N HIS A 87 0.22 -0.33 9.50
CA HIS A 87 -0.34 -1.10 10.60
C HIS A 87 -1.45 -0.30 11.28
N ASN A 88 -2.63 -0.93 11.41
CA ASN A 88 -3.75 -0.40 12.17
C ASN A 88 -4.21 0.99 11.74
N LEU A 89 -4.55 1.14 10.47
CA LEU A 89 -5.08 2.40 9.92
C LEU A 89 -6.28 2.89 10.74
N LYS A 90 -6.30 4.18 11.03
CA LYS A 90 -7.37 4.88 11.77
C LYS A 90 -8.07 5.94 10.91
N GLU A 91 -7.63 6.07 9.66
CA GLU A 91 -8.17 7.00 8.68
C GLU A 91 -8.49 6.26 7.38
N ASP A 92 -9.40 6.80 6.62
CA ASP A 92 -10.02 6.13 5.48
C ASP A 92 -9.24 6.24 4.17
N PHE A 93 -7.90 6.41 4.19
CA PHE A 93 -7.15 6.59 2.96
C PHE A 93 -5.70 6.11 3.02
N ILE A 94 -5.16 5.88 1.83
CA ILE A 94 -3.73 5.92 1.51
C ILE A 94 -3.56 6.71 0.21
N ALA A 95 -2.38 7.29 0.00
CA ALA A 95 -2.11 8.04 -1.21
C ALA A 95 -0.65 7.93 -1.66
N GLY A 96 -0.40 8.37 -2.88
CA GLY A 96 0.92 8.66 -3.38
C GLY A 96 0.89 9.98 -4.12
N TYR A 97 1.95 10.76 -3.98
CA TYR A 97 2.03 12.12 -4.52
C TYR A 97 3.38 12.39 -5.16
N ASP A 98 3.34 12.86 -6.40
CA ASP A 98 4.50 13.31 -7.13
C ASP A 98 4.66 14.83 -6.95
N HIS A 99 5.65 15.22 -6.17
CA HIS A 99 5.93 16.64 -5.85
C HIS A 99 6.45 17.42 -7.07
N GLY A 100 7.03 16.74 -8.05
CA GLY A 100 7.48 17.37 -9.29
C GLY A 100 6.30 17.75 -10.19
N LYS A 101 5.26 16.92 -10.19
CA LYS A 101 4.04 17.15 -10.99
C LYS A 101 2.91 17.84 -10.22
N ASN A 102 3.07 18.04 -8.90
CA ASN A 102 2.02 18.50 -7.99
C ASN A 102 0.70 17.72 -8.13
N ALA A 103 0.81 16.42 -8.31
CA ALA A 103 -0.32 15.54 -8.55
C ALA A 103 -0.07 14.16 -7.94
N GLY A 104 -1.15 13.47 -7.63
CA GLY A 104 -1.06 12.14 -7.05
C GLY A 104 -2.34 11.35 -7.18
N THR A 105 -2.35 10.18 -6.57
CA THR A 105 -3.49 9.26 -6.53
C THR A 105 -3.82 8.94 -5.08
N MET A 106 -5.10 8.96 -4.75
CA MET A 106 -5.61 8.58 -3.45
C MET A 106 -6.58 7.40 -3.59
N LEU A 107 -6.45 6.47 -2.68
CA LEU A 107 -7.37 5.37 -2.46
C LEU A 107 -8.06 5.62 -1.12
N ALA A 108 -9.39 5.63 -1.13
CA ALA A 108 -10.17 5.80 0.09
C ALA A 108 -11.14 4.62 0.28
N GLY A 109 -11.25 4.17 1.51
CA GLY A 109 -12.16 3.09 1.91
C GLY A 109 -12.28 3.06 3.42
N ASN A 110 -13.46 2.75 3.91
CA ASN A 110 -13.73 2.70 5.35
C ASN A 110 -12.69 1.83 6.08
N HIS A 111 -11.87 2.43 6.95
CA HIS A 111 -10.79 1.73 7.66
C HIS A 111 -11.29 0.62 8.61
N HIS A 112 -12.55 0.63 9.01
CA HIS A 112 -13.15 -0.48 9.78
C HIS A 112 -13.36 -1.73 8.91
N ILE A 113 -13.41 -1.57 7.59
CA ILE A 113 -13.53 -2.64 6.59
C ILE A 113 -12.19 -2.85 5.89
N SER A 114 -11.56 -1.77 5.47
CA SER A 114 -10.24 -1.74 4.79
C SER A 114 -9.15 -1.37 5.78
N LYS A 115 -8.87 -2.23 6.74
CA LYS A 115 -7.94 -1.98 7.86
C LYS A 115 -6.50 -1.81 7.43
N GLY A 116 -6.13 -2.36 6.29
CA GLY A 116 -4.80 -2.31 5.75
C GLY A 116 -4.72 -1.46 4.49
N GLY A 117 -3.66 -0.69 4.41
CA GLY A 117 -3.20 -0.07 3.18
C GLY A 117 -1.75 -0.44 2.96
N LYS A 118 -1.33 -0.61 1.74
CA LYS A 118 0.06 -0.94 1.42
C LYS A 118 0.50 -0.36 0.10
N PHE A 119 1.81 -0.34 -0.10
CA PHE A 119 2.40 -0.18 -1.41
C PHE A 119 3.28 -1.37 -1.75
N TRP A 120 3.51 -1.56 -3.03
CA TRP A 120 4.56 -2.40 -3.58
C TRP A 120 5.42 -1.60 -4.54
N THR A 121 6.74 -1.74 -4.45
CA THR A 121 7.68 -1.14 -5.39
C THR A 121 8.81 -2.10 -5.74
N TRP A 122 9.35 -1.97 -6.93
CA TRP A 122 10.58 -2.64 -7.37
C TRP A 122 11.83 -1.88 -6.92
N GLY A 123 11.67 -0.58 -6.54
CA GLY A 123 12.75 0.32 -6.19
C GLY A 123 13.47 0.90 -7.43
N PRO A 124 14.26 1.96 -7.24
CA PRO A 124 14.92 2.68 -8.33
C PRO A 124 16.03 1.89 -9.04
N ASN A 125 16.53 0.85 -8.42
CA ASN A 125 17.63 0.03 -8.96
C ASN A 125 17.14 -1.16 -9.79
N SER A 126 15.82 -1.36 -9.91
CA SER A 126 15.27 -2.44 -10.71
C SER A 126 15.24 -2.06 -12.19
N GLU A 127 15.67 -2.98 -13.03
CA GLU A 127 15.47 -2.90 -14.48
C GLU A 127 14.37 -3.83 -14.95
N TRP A 128 13.95 -4.76 -14.10
CA TRP A 128 12.97 -5.78 -14.47
C TRP A 128 11.59 -5.18 -14.69
N ASP A 129 11.14 -4.30 -13.80
CA ASP A 129 9.86 -3.63 -13.92
C ASP A 129 9.79 -2.75 -15.17
N THR A 130 10.86 -1.97 -15.43
CA THR A 130 10.91 -1.08 -16.59
C THR A 130 10.93 -1.83 -17.91
N LYS A 131 11.67 -2.95 -17.98
CA LYS A 131 11.81 -3.72 -19.24
C LYS A 131 10.61 -4.63 -19.52
N ILE A 132 10.03 -5.23 -18.47
CA ILE A 132 9.04 -6.31 -18.63
C ILE A 132 7.62 -5.83 -18.38
N LEU A 133 7.41 -4.98 -17.36
CA LEU A 133 6.05 -4.60 -16.95
C LEU A 133 5.57 -3.30 -17.58
N THR A 134 6.46 -2.34 -17.79
CA THR A 134 6.08 -1.02 -18.31
C THR A 134 6.58 -0.74 -19.73
N GLU A 135 7.20 -1.73 -20.40
CA GLU A 135 7.70 -1.60 -21.78
C GLU A 135 8.56 -0.35 -21.98
N ASN A 136 9.46 -0.08 -21.03
CA ASN A 136 10.32 1.10 -20.95
C ASN A 136 9.58 2.44 -20.70
N ALA A 137 8.34 2.43 -20.22
CA ALA A 137 7.63 3.64 -19.83
C ALA A 137 8.04 4.20 -18.44
N GLY A 138 9.06 3.61 -17.81
CA GLY A 138 9.59 4.03 -16.50
C GLY A 138 9.15 3.16 -15.34
N HIS A 139 9.60 3.52 -14.15
CA HIS A 139 9.24 2.82 -12.92
C HIS A 139 7.79 3.08 -12.50
N TYR A 140 7.24 2.16 -11.71
CA TYR A 140 5.93 2.30 -11.15
C TYR A 140 5.87 1.83 -9.68
N ILE A 141 4.83 2.24 -9.00
CA ILE A 141 4.46 1.77 -7.68
C ILE A 141 3.01 1.29 -7.69
N GLU A 142 2.71 0.30 -6.89
CA GLU A 142 1.35 -0.14 -6.64
C GLU A 142 0.90 0.38 -5.28
N LEU A 143 -0.21 1.12 -5.27
CA LEU A 143 -0.92 1.50 -4.04
C LEU A 143 -2.13 0.59 -3.91
N MET A 144 -2.35 0.06 -2.71
CA MET A 144 -3.34 -0.97 -2.48
C MET A 144 -4.12 -0.75 -1.21
N THR A 145 -5.41 -1.07 -1.26
CA THR A 145 -6.25 -1.14 -0.07
C THR A 145 -7.00 -2.47 -0.04
N GLY A 146 -7.05 -3.10 1.12
CA GLY A 146 -7.76 -4.35 1.33
C GLY A 146 -9.22 -4.14 1.70
N ALA A 147 -10.04 -5.17 1.56
CA ALA A 147 -11.35 -5.22 2.19
C ALA A 147 -11.43 -6.47 3.03
N TYR A 148 -11.69 -6.30 4.32
CA TYR A 148 -11.64 -7.37 5.32
C TYR A 148 -10.26 -8.05 5.44
N SER A 149 -9.25 -7.53 4.77
CA SER A 149 -7.88 -8.00 4.78
C SER A 149 -7.00 -6.93 5.42
N ASP A 150 -6.23 -7.32 6.42
CA ASP A 150 -5.35 -6.42 7.17
C ASP A 150 -3.93 -6.45 6.59
N ASN A 151 -3.33 -7.63 6.59
CA ASN A 151 -1.99 -7.84 6.11
C ASN A 151 -1.85 -9.26 5.57
N GLN A 152 -1.04 -9.44 4.56
CA GLN A 152 -0.65 -10.75 4.08
C GLN A 152 0.40 -11.36 5.04
N PRO A 153 0.24 -12.62 5.54
CA PRO A 153 -0.71 -13.65 5.10
C PRO A 153 -2.01 -13.75 5.92
N ASP A 154 -2.43 -12.72 6.62
CA ASP A 154 -3.64 -12.79 7.43
C ASP A 154 -4.88 -12.84 6.53
N TYR A 155 -5.63 -13.89 6.71
CA TYR A 155 -6.89 -14.12 6.03
C TYR A 155 -8.07 -13.73 6.91
N SER A 156 -9.09 -13.17 6.30
CA SER A 156 -10.43 -13.10 6.90
C SER A 156 -11.25 -14.30 6.50
N TRP A 157 -12.37 -14.48 7.16
CA TRP A 157 -13.26 -15.63 6.94
C TRP A 157 -14.66 -15.16 6.57
N LEU A 158 -15.25 -15.87 5.63
CA LEU A 158 -16.67 -15.83 5.33
C LEU A 158 -17.32 -17.08 5.90
N LYS A 159 -18.25 -16.89 6.80
CA LYS A 159 -19.03 -17.99 7.33
C LYS A 159 -19.95 -18.58 6.26
N THR A 160 -20.45 -19.78 6.52
CA THR A 160 -21.50 -20.41 5.70
C THR A 160 -22.64 -19.42 5.43
N ASN A 161 -22.95 -19.22 4.15
CA ASN A 161 -23.99 -18.30 3.67
C ASN A 161 -23.80 -16.83 4.06
N GLU A 162 -22.58 -16.41 4.42
CA GLU A 162 -22.29 -15.03 4.74
C GLU A 162 -22.09 -14.19 3.49
N LEU A 163 -22.58 -12.96 3.58
CA LEU A 163 -22.32 -11.87 2.61
C LEU A 163 -21.57 -10.75 3.33
N LYS A 164 -20.45 -10.33 2.76
CA LYS A 164 -19.74 -9.09 3.13
C LYS A 164 -19.72 -8.13 1.96
N THR A 165 -19.85 -6.85 2.23
CA THR A 165 -19.84 -5.79 1.21
C THR A 165 -18.81 -4.75 1.56
N PHE A 166 -18.25 -4.10 0.53
CA PHE A 166 -17.33 -2.97 0.69
C PHE A 166 -17.48 -1.99 -0.47
N THR A 167 -17.04 -0.76 -0.25
CA THR A 167 -16.89 0.26 -1.29
C THR A 167 -15.55 0.96 -1.10
N GLN A 168 -14.85 1.17 -2.20
CA GLN A 168 -13.56 1.85 -2.27
C GLN A 168 -13.59 2.89 -3.38
N TYR A 169 -12.85 3.98 -3.18
CA TYR A 169 -12.79 5.11 -4.10
C TYR A 169 -11.35 5.36 -4.54
N TYR A 170 -11.19 5.63 -5.83
CA TYR A 170 -9.91 5.98 -6.45
C TYR A 170 -10.07 7.31 -7.16
N TYR A 171 -9.22 8.27 -6.86
CA TYR A 171 -9.26 9.58 -7.47
C TYR A 171 -7.91 10.27 -7.50
N GLY A 172 -7.75 11.16 -8.48
CA GLY A 172 -6.58 12.03 -8.56
C GLY A 172 -6.66 13.16 -7.54
N ILE A 173 -5.50 13.52 -6.99
CA ILE A 173 -5.32 14.69 -6.11
C ILE A 173 -4.33 15.64 -6.74
N ARG A 174 -4.50 16.94 -6.53
CA ARG A 174 -3.60 17.98 -7.04
C ARG A 174 -3.46 19.10 -6.03
N ASP A 175 -2.29 19.76 -6.06
CA ASP A 175 -2.02 21.00 -5.34
C ASP A 175 -2.36 20.94 -3.85
N ILE A 176 -2.08 19.81 -3.19
CA ILE A 176 -2.39 19.58 -1.77
C ILE A 176 -1.45 20.29 -0.80
N GLY A 177 -0.59 21.20 -1.29
CA GLY A 177 0.29 22.00 -0.45
C GLY A 177 1.49 21.27 0.16
N GLY A 178 1.77 20.06 -0.32
CA GLY A 178 2.87 19.21 0.11
C GLY A 178 2.54 18.37 1.35
N GLY A 179 2.65 17.05 1.22
CA GLY A 179 2.52 16.10 2.31
C GLY A 179 3.70 16.12 3.29
N LYS A 180 4.32 17.29 3.46
CA LYS A 180 5.43 17.43 4.40
C LYS A 180 4.90 17.63 5.81
N LYS A 181 4.95 16.56 6.58
CA LYS A 181 5.38 16.63 7.99
C LYS A 181 6.03 15.31 8.35
#